data_6fa80fe912171e39208d4d4b9ea40981
#
_entry.id   6fa80fe912171e39208d4d4b9ea40981
#
_cell.length_a   1.000
_cell.length_b   1.000
_cell.length_c   1.000
_cell.angle_alpha   90.00
_cell.angle_beta   90.00
_cell.angle_gamma   90.00
#
_symmetry.space_group_name_H-M   'P 1'
#
loop_
_entity.id
_entity.type
_entity.pdbx_description
1 polymer ?
#
loop_
_entity_poly.entity_id
_entity_poly.type
_entity_poly.pdbx_seq_one_letter_code
_entity_poly.pdbx_strand_id
1 'polypeptide(L)'
;MKLLNRDSSQFLIIDDDPALNRFLVTYLRQKGHTCESLTEGFQTATWLAHHDCEVVIVDLRMPKIDGMSLISFIREITPALPIIVFTGMGYDEEQMHAALRAGANGYVSKNLPIEQLYSVLSRVLATCQQRARRQALTLHEPALLGAA
;
A
#
# COMPACT_ATOMS: atom_id res chain seq x y z
N MET A 1 11.05 18.80 2.92
CA MET A 1 11.78 18.65 4.16
C MET A 1 11.05 17.69 5.08
N LYS A 2 11.54 16.46 5.19
CA LYS A 2 11.01 15.48 6.16
C LYS A 2 11.43 15.93 7.55
N LEU A 3 10.61 16.72 8.22
CA LEU A 3 10.92 17.32 9.52
C LEU A 3 10.46 16.51 10.72
N LEU A 4 10.03 15.29 10.56
CA LEU A 4 9.68 14.44 11.69
C LEU A 4 10.15 13.02 11.41
N ASN A 5 10.89 12.46 12.34
CA ASN A 5 11.15 11.04 12.46
C ASN A 5 9.78 10.29 12.60
N ARG A 6 9.00 10.26 11.54
CA ARG A 6 7.94 9.28 11.44
C ARG A 6 8.62 7.96 11.12
N ASP A 7 8.41 6.99 11.96
CA ASP A 7 8.80 5.64 11.62
C ASP A 7 8.16 5.30 10.28
N SER A 8 8.98 4.97 9.30
CA SER A 8 8.50 4.68 7.95
C SER A 8 8.72 3.21 7.63
N SER A 9 7.68 2.60 7.08
CA SER A 9 7.75 1.26 6.50
C SER A 9 7.45 1.33 5.01
N GLN A 10 8.09 0.48 4.21
CA GLN A 10 7.76 0.42 2.79
C GLN A 10 6.37 -0.17 2.56
N PHE A 11 6.02 -1.22 3.29
CA PHE A 11 4.73 -1.88 3.16
C PHE A 11 3.98 -1.90 4.49
N LEU A 12 2.69 -1.62 4.43
CA LEU A 12 1.73 -1.88 5.50
C LEU A 12 0.79 -3.00 5.05
N ILE A 13 0.69 -4.06 5.83
CA ILE A 13 -0.18 -5.21 5.56
C ILE A 13 -1.37 -5.15 6.51
N ILE A 14 -2.58 -5.19 5.97
CA ILE A 14 -3.82 -5.20 6.76
C ILE A 14 -4.60 -6.46 6.42
N ASP A 15 -4.56 -7.44 7.30
CA ASP A 15 -5.20 -8.73 7.15
C ASP A 15 -5.49 -9.29 8.56
N ASP A 16 -6.66 -9.88 8.77
CA ASP A 16 -7.05 -10.42 10.07
C ASP A 16 -6.38 -11.76 10.43
N ASP A 17 -5.69 -12.39 9.48
CA ASP A 17 -4.94 -13.63 9.70
C ASP A 17 -3.52 -13.33 10.21
N PRO A 18 -3.25 -13.52 11.52
CA PRO A 18 -1.92 -13.22 12.06
C PRO A 18 -0.81 -14.13 11.51
N ALA A 19 -1.12 -15.36 11.12
CA ALA A 19 -0.14 -16.28 10.55
C ALA A 19 0.29 -15.81 9.14
N LEU A 20 -0.66 -15.38 8.32
CA LEU A 20 -0.36 -14.80 7.01
C LEU A 20 0.46 -13.52 7.14
N ASN A 21 0.10 -12.64 8.07
CA ASN A 21 0.84 -11.42 8.35
C ASN A 21 2.29 -11.70 8.70
N ARG A 22 2.55 -12.65 9.60
CA ARG A 22 3.91 -13.06 9.95
C ARG A 22 4.69 -13.60 8.76
N PHE A 23 4.03 -14.42 7.94
CA PHE A 23 4.64 -14.96 6.73
C PHE A 23 5.03 -13.84 5.75
N LEU A 24 4.11 -12.92 5.46
CA LEU A 24 4.36 -11.82 4.53
C LEU A 24 5.44 -10.86 5.05
N VAL A 25 5.40 -10.52 6.33
CA VAL A 25 6.43 -9.67 6.95
C VAL A 25 7.81 -10.33 6.82
N THR A 26 7.92 -11.61 7.15
CA THR A 26 9.17 -12.35 7.04
C THR A 26 9.64 -12.40 5.59
N TYR A 27 8.75 -12.74 4.66
CA TYR A 27 9.07 -12.83 3.24
C TYR A 27 9.59 -11.50 2.68
N LEU A 28 8.89 -10.40 2.96
CA LEU A 28 9.26 -9.08 2.46
C LEU A 28 10.56 -8.57 3.10
N ARG A 29 10.77 -8.83 4.37
CA ARG A 29 12.03 -8.49 5.05
C ARG A 29 13.22 -9.25 4.48
N GLN A 30 13.06 -10.51 4.14
CA GLN A 30 14.09 -11.28 3.46
C GLN A 30 14.45 -10.73 2.08
N LYS A 31 13.51 -10.05 1.44
CA LYS A 31 13.73 -9.33 0.17
C LYS A 31 14.34 -7.93 0.36
N GLY A 32 14.63 -7.53 1.60
CA GLY A 32 15.26 -6.25 1.91
C GLY A 32 14.29 -5.10 2.17
N HIS A 33 12.99 -5.38 2.33
CA HIS A 33 11.97 -4.36 2.57
C HIS A 33 11.65 -4.22 4.05
N THR A 34 11.26 -3.00 4.44
CA THR A 34 10.67 -2.74 5.75
C THR A 34 9.16 -2.88 5.65
N CYS A 35 8.54 -3.53 6.63
CA CYS A 35 7.09 -3.72 6.62
C CYS A 35 6.55 -3.91 8.04
N GLU A 36 5.31 -3.50 8.21
CA GLU A 36 4.51 -3.73 9.40
C GLU A 36 3.16 -4.32 9.02
N SER A 37 2.48 -4.92 9.98
CA SER A 37 1.16 -5.50 9.77
C SER A 37 0.19 -5.14 10.86
N LEU A 38 -1.09 -5.02 10.47
CA LEU A 38 -2.23 -4.81 11.35
C LEU A 38 -3.20 -5.98 11.15
N THR A 39 -3.74 -6.50 12.24
CA THR A 39 -4.76 -7.56 12.19
C THR A 39 -6.19 -7.01 12.18
N GLU A 40 -6.35 -5.72 12.42
CA GLU A 40 -7.66 -5.07 12.51
C GLU A 40 -7.69 -3.78 11.69
N GLY A 41 -8.64 -3.71 10.75
CA GLY A 41 -8.76 -2.58 9.83
C GLY A 41 -8.97 -1.23 10.51
N PHE A 42 -9.63 -1.21 11.67
CA PHE A 42 -9.88 0.04 12.42
C PHE A 42 -8.59 0.67 12.99
N GLN A 43 -7.49 -0.07 13.08
CA GLN A 43 -6.19 0.46 13.51
C GLN A 43 -5.50 1.29 12.43
N THR A 44 -5.97 1.19 11.19
CA THR A 44 -5.33 1.82 10.02
C THR A 44 -5.24 3.34 10.15
N ALA A 45 -6.31 4.00 10.60
CA ALA A 45 -6.33 5.46 10.76
C ALA A 45 -5.26 5.94 11.74
N THR A 46 -5.18 5.32 12.91
CA THR A 46 -4.20 5.66 13.94
C THR A 46 -2.78 5.38 13.44
N TRP A 47 -2.59 4.27 12.77
CA TRP A 47 -1.28 3.93 12.23
C TRP A 47 -0.83 4.97 11.19
N LEU A 48 -1.66 5.31 10.21
CA LEU A 48 -1.34 6.28 9.16
C LEU A 48 -1.16 7.71 9.71
N ALA A 49 -1.77 8.03 10.85
CA ALA A 49 -1.56 9.32 11.50
C ALA A 49 -0.15 9.47 12.09
N HIS A 50 0.51 8.38 12.44
CA HIS A 50 1.82 8.38 13.12
C HIS A 50 2.96 7.79 12.30
N HIS A 51 2.65 7.10 11.21
CA HIS A 51 3.64 6.40 10.38
C HIS A 51 3.41 6.71 8.90
N ASP A 52 4.46 6.55 8.11
CA ASP A 52 4.38 6.62 6.66
C ASP A 52 4.62 5.24 6.05
N CYS A 53 3.97 4.94 4.93
CA CYS A 53 4.28 3.77 4.12
C CYS A 53 4.21 4.13 2.64
N GLU A 54 4.82 3.29 1.81
CA GLU A 54 4.85 3.50 0.36
C GLU A 54 3.75 2.74 -0.36
N VAL A 55 3.32 1.59 0.20
CA VAL A 55 2.25 0.75 -0.36
C VAL A 55 1.48 0.08 0.78
N VAL A 56 0.17 0.04 0.67
CA VAL A 56 -0.71 -0.72 1.57
C VAL A 56 -1.21 -1.98 0.87
N ILE A 57 -1.17 -3.10 1.58
CA ILE A 57 -1.72 -4.39 1.15
C ILE A 57 -2.93 -4.68 2.02
N VAL A 58 -4.11 -4.83 1.42
CA VAL A 58 -5.39 -4.95 2.13
C VAL A 58 -6.10 -6.24 1.75
N ASP A 59 -6.55 -7.00 2.74
CA ASP A 59 -7.53 -8.07 2.52
C ASP A 59 -8.95 -7.50 2.49
N LEU A 60 -9.79 -8.02 1.60
CA LEU A 60 -11.19 -7.59 1.49
C LEU A 60 -12.08 -8.22 2.56
N ARG A 61 -11.72 -9.39 3.10
CA ARG A 61 -12.50 -10.09 4.10
C ARG A 61 -11.90 -9.96 5.48
N MET A 62 -12.43 -9.02 6.24
CA MET A 62 -12.10 -8.86 7.65
C MET A 62 -13.38 -8.76 8.48
N PRO A 63 -13.45 -9.37 9.69
CA PRO A 63 -14.70 -9.54 10.41
C PRO A 63 -15.41 -8.24 10.82
N LYS A 64 -14.68 -7.19 11.14
CA LYS A 64 -15.22 -5.97 11.77
C LYS A 64 -15.30 -4.78 10.83
N ILE A 65 -14.68 -4.86 9.67
CA ILE A 65 -14.68 -3.78 8.69
C ILE A 65 -14.70 -4.38 7.29
N ASP A 66 -15.52 -3.82 6.43
CA ASP A 66 -15.52 -4.18 5.02
C ASP A 66 -14.27 -3.62 4.34
N GLY A 67 -13.53 -4.49 3.65
CA GLY A 67 -12.30 -4.10 2.96
C GLY A 67 -12.51 -3.04 1.88
N MET A 68 -13.66 -3.04 1.21
CA MET A 68 -13.99 -1.99 0.23
C MET A 68 -14.14 -0.63 0.90
N SER A 69 -14.81 -0.58 2.03
CA SER A 69 -14.96 0.64 2.83
C SER A 69 -13.60 1.12 3.36
N LEU A 70 -12.73 0.20 3.75
CA LEU A 70 -11.37 0.53 4.19
C LEU A 70 -10.55 1.14 3.06
N ILE A 71 -10.64 0.58 1.85
CA ILE A 71 -9.96 1.12 0.66
C ILE A 71 -10.41 2.56 0.40
N SER A 72 -11.72 2.80 0.39
CA SER A 72 -12.29 4.13 0.19
C SER A 72 -11.82 5.11 1.26
N PHE A 73 -11.80 4.68 2.51
CA PHE A 73 -11.32 5.48 3.63
C PHE A 73 -9.83 5.84 3.49
N ILE A 74 -8.98 4.87 3.19
CA ILE A 74 -7.54 5.12 2.98
C ILE A 74 -7.34 6.11 1.82
N ARG A 75 -8.08 5.94 0.73
CA ARG A 75 -8.00 6.82 -0.43
C ARG A 75 -8.39 8.25 -0.10
N GLU A 76 -9.36 8.43 0.76
CA GLU A 76 -9.81 9.75 1.20
C GLU A 76 -8.75 10.47 2.03
N ILE A 77 -8.11 9.76 2.98
CA ILE A 77 -7.11 10.37 3.87
C ILE A 77 -5.71 10.44 3.26
N THR A 78 -5.40 9.56 2.30
CA THR A 78 -4.11 9.51 1.60
C THR A 78 -4.33 9.29 0.10
N PRO A 79 -4.67 10.35 -0.66
CA PRO A 79 -5.12 10.21 -2.05
C PRO A 79 -4.11 9.56 -3.00
N ALA A 80 -2.82 9.67 -2.71
CA ALA A 80 -1.75 9.17 -3.59
C ALA A 80 -1.15 7.83 -3.14
N LEU A 81 -1.55 7.29 -1.98
CA LEU A 81 -0.98 6.05 -1.46
C LEU A 81 -1.45 4.85 -2.30
N PRO A 82 -0.53 4.06 -2.90
CA PRO A 82 -0.90 2.85 -3.62
C PRO A 82 -1.50 1.79 -2.69
N ILE A 83 -2.61 1.21 -3.13
CA ILE A 83 -3.35 0.18 -2.41
C ILE A 83 -3.42 -1.07 -3.28
N ILE A 84 -2.91 -2.19 -2.77
CA ILE A 84 -2.97 -3.50 -3.42
C ILE A 84 -3.89 -4.40 -2.62
N VAL A 85 -4.92 -4.92 -3.26
CA VAL A 85 -5.81 -5.94 -2.67
C VAL A 85 -5.14 -7.30 -2.76
N PHE A 86 -5.09 -8.01 -1.64
CA PHE A 86 -4.59 -9.38 -1.56
C PHE A 86 -5.63 -10.23 -0.85
N THR A 87 -6.39 -11.02 -1.61
CA THR A 87 -7.59 -11.69 -1.10
C THR A 87 -7.67 -13.16 -1.50
N GLY A 88 -8.24 -14.00 -0.62
CA GLY A 88 -8.41 -15.43 -0.82
C GLY A 88 -9.67 -15.84 -1.57
N MET A 89 -10.45 -14.90 -2.06
CA MET A 89 -11.75 -15.18 -2.71
C MET A 89 -11.65 -15.71 -4.15
N GLY A 90 -10.47 -16.06 -4.63
CA GLY A 90 -10.27 -16.43 -6.01
C GLY A 90 -10.39 -15.24 -6.96
N TYR A 91 -10.39 -15.53 -8.27
CA TYR A 91 -10.58 -14.49 -9.27
C TYR A 91 -12.07 -14.21 -9.45
N ASP A 92 -12.50 -13.08 -8.95
CA ASP A 92 -13.84 -12.53 -9.15
C ASP A 92 -13.70 -11.17 -9.85
N GLU A 93 -14.06 -11.12 -11.11
CA GLU A 93 -13.91 -9.93 -11.94
C GLU A 93 -14.75 -8.76 -11.43
N GLU A 94 -15.97 -9.03 -10.97
CA GLU A 94 -16.85 -8.01 -10.41
C GLU A 94 -16.27 -7.40 -9.14
N GLN A 95 -15.73 -8.23 -8.25
CA GLN A 95 -15.09 -7.79 -7.04
C GLN A 95 -13.79 -7.01 -7.33
N MET A 96 -13.02 -7.46 -8.29
CA MET A 96 -11.82 -6.75 -8.75
C MET A 96 -12.18 -5.35 -9.26
N HIS A 97 -13.19 -5.24 -10.13
CA HIS A 97 -13.64 -3.95 -10.64
C HIS A 97 -14.16 -3.04 -9.52
N ALA A 98 -14.90 -3.59 -8.56
CA ALA A 98 -15.37 -2.84 -7.40
C ALA A 98 -14.22 -2.30 -6.56
N ALA A 99 -13.18 -3.10 -6.32
CA ALA A 99 -11.98 -2.67 -5.59
C ALA A 99 -11.23 -1.55 -6.31
N LEU A 100 -11.08 -1.66 -7.62
CA LEU A 100 -10.45 -0.63 -8.44
C LEU A 100 -11.26 0.69 -8.42
N ARG A 101 -12.58 0.61 -8.51
CA ARG A 101 -13.45 1.78 -8.39
C ARG A 101 -13.37 2.42 -7.00
N ALA A 102 -13.20 1.63 -5.95
CA ALA A 102 -13.03 2.13 -4.59
C ALA A 102 -11.68 2.84 -4.39
N GLY A 103 -10.72 2.62 -5.27
CA GLY A 103 -9.43 3.30 -5.26
C GLY A 103 -8.21 2.38 -5.18
N ALA A 104 -8.38 1.06 -5.28
CA ALA A 104 -7.26 0.12 -5.32
C ALA A 104 -6.48 0.27 -6.64
N ASN A 105 -5.17 0.06 -6.56
CA ASN A 105 -4.25 0.13 -7.70
C ASN A 105 -3.92 -1.25 -8.28
N GLY A 106 -4.25 -2.32 -7.55
CA GLY A 106 -4.03 -3.67 -8.00
C GLY A 106 -4.83 -4.67 -7.18
N TYR A 107 -4.95 -5.88 -7.72
CA TYR A 107 -5.73 -6.97 -7.14
C TYR A 107 -4.99 -8.28 -7.37
N VAL A 108 -4.63 -8.98 -6.30
CA VAL A 108 -3.89 -10.24 -6.35
C VAL A 108 -4.61 -11.29 -5.52
N SER A 109 -4.76 -12.49 -6.08
CA SER A 109 -5.36 -13.63 -5.37
C SER A 109 -4.33 -14.31 -4.45
N LYS A 110 -4.75 -14.64 -3.22
CA LYS A 110 -3.96 -15.46 -2.29
C LYS A 110 -3.74 -16.90 -2.79
N ASN A 111 -4.51 -17.33 -3.79
CA ASN A 111 -4.39 -18.67 -4.39
C ASN A 111 -3.24 -18.77 -5.41
N LEU A 112 -2.65 -17.64 -5.78
CA LEU A 112 -1.47 -17.60 -6.65
C LEU A 112 -0.17 -17.72 -5.82
N PRO A 113 0.93 -18.12 -6.45
CA PRO A 113 2.24 -18.08 -5.78
C PRO A 113 2.58 -16.70 -5.25
N ILE A 114 3.26 -16.64 -4.10
CA ILE A 114 3.60 -15.37 -3.44
C ILE A 114 4.44 -14.44 -4.33
N GLU A 115 5.17 -15.01 -5.28
CA GLU A 115 5.96 -14.27 -6.25
C GLU A 115 5.10 -13.36 -7.13
N GLN A 116 3.83 -13.70 -7.35
CA GLN A 116 2.89 -12.85 -8.08
C GLN A 116 2.59 -11.57 -7.31
N LEU A 117 2.35 -11.67 -6.01
CA LEU A 117 2.19 -10.51 -5.15
C LEU A 117 3.47 -9.67 -5.16
N TYR A 118 4.61 -10.31 -4.97
CA TYR A 118 5.90 -9.60 -4.94
C TYR A 118 6.20 -8.87 -6.25
N SER A 119 5.88 -9.48 -7.38
CA SER A 119 6.03 -8.85 -8.69
C SER A 119 5.21 -7.56 -8.81
N VAL A 120 3.96 -7.59 -8.36
CA VAL A 120 3.07 -6.42 -8.36
C VAL A 120 3.60 -5.35 -7.40
N LEU A 121 3.98 -5.72 -6.18
CA LEU A 121 4.51 -4.80 -5.18
C LEU A 121 5.78 -4.11 -5.66
N SER A 122 6.72 -4.85 -6.26
CA SER A 122 7.97 -4.31 -6.78
C SER A 122 7.74 -3.29 -7.88
N ARG A 123 6.79 -3.55 -8.77
CA ARG A 123 6.43 -2.65 -9.86
C ARG A 123 5.80 -1.36 -9.35
N VAL A 124 4.88 -1.47 -8.41
CA VAL A 124 4.21 -0.31 -7.80
C VAL A 124 5.22 0.53 -7.02
N LEU A 125 6.09 -0.09 -6.24
CA LEU A 125 7.14 0.58 -5.49
C LEU A 125 8.10 1.36 -6.40
N ALA A 126 8.54 0.75 -7.51
CA ALA A 126 9.39 1.41 -8.49
C ALA A 126 8.72 2.63 -9.12
N THR A 127 7.43 2.53 -9.44
CA THR A 127 6.64 3.65 -9.98
C THR A 127 6.54 4.80 -8.98
N CYS A 128 6.33 4.52 -7.71
CA CYS A 128 6.29 5.52 -6.64
C CYS A 128 7.62 6.24 -6.49
N GLN A 129 8.73 5.51 -6.52
CA GLN A 129 10.07 6.07 -6.42
C GLN A 129 10.39 6.97 -7.61
N GLN A 130 9.98 6.60 -8.83
CA GLN A 130 10.14 7.43 -10.03
C GLN A 130 9.32 8.73 -9.92
N ARG A 131 8.09 8.67 -9.45
CA ARG A 131 7.24 9.85 -9.25
C ARG A 131 7.86 10.80 -8.22
N ALA A 132 8.36 10.28 -7.12
CA ALA A 132 9.01 11.08 -6.08
C ALA A 132 10.27 11.79 -6.62
N ARG A 133 11.07 11.10 -7.44
CA ARG A 133 12.25 11.68 -8.11
C ARG A 133 11.86 12.79 -9.08
N ARG A 134 10.82 12.58 -9.89
CA ARG A 134 10.32 13.59 -10.84
C ARG A 134 9.81 14.83 -10.11
N GLN A 135 9.06 14.68 -9.03
CA GLN A 135 8.58 15.79 -8.22
C GLN A 135 9.73 16.58 -7.60
N ALA A 136 10.75 15.91 -7.08
CA ALA A 136 11.94 16.56 -6.54
C ALA A 136 12.70 17.38 -7.59
N LEU A 137 12.82 16.87 -8.82
CA LEU A 137 13.44 17.58 -9.95
C LEU A 137 12.61 18.78 -10.38
N THR A 138 11.29 18.66 -10.45
CA THR A 138 10.38 19.74 -10.84
C THR A 138 10.39 20.89 -9.83
N LEU A 139 10.57 20.59 -8.53
CA LEU A 139 10.66 21.60 -7.48
C LEU A 139 11.96 22.40 -7.52
N HIS A 140 12.99 21.92 -8.24
CA HIS A 140 14.29 22.61 -8.38
C HIS A 140 14.41 23.42 -9.68
N GLU A 141 13.57 23.18 -10.70
CA GLU A 141 13.61 23.87 -11.99
C GLU A 141 13.15 25.34 -11.97
N PRO A 142 12.14 25.74 -11.20
CA PRO A 142 11.61 27.11 -11.28
C PRO A 142 12.61 28.20 -10.91
N ALA A 143 13.63 27.90 -10.14
CA ALA A 143 14.65 28.84 -9.72
C ALA A 143 15.62 29.25 -10.85
N LEU A 144 15.72 28.45 -11.92
CA LEU A 144 16.59 28.70 -13.08
C LEU A 144 15.90 29.49 -14.20
N LEU A 145 14.58 29.47 -14.24
CA LEU A 145 13.77 30.17 -15.26
C LEU A 145 13.38 31.59 -14.83
N GLY A 146 13.55 31.94 -13.56
CA GLY A 146 13.26 33.27 -13.04
C GLY A 146 14.43 34.28 -13.09
N ALA A 147 15.55 33.89 -13.66
CA ALA A 147 16.77 34.70 -13.71
C ALA A 147 17.04 35.34 -15.09
N ALA A 148 16.02 35.38 -15.94
CA ALA A 148 16.16 36.06 -17.25
C ALA A 148 15.54 37.44 -17.21
#